data_d2c05aa7ec4d24b0ca8d174e98604ded
#
_entry.id   d2c05aa7ec4d24b0ca8d174e98604ded
#
_cell.length_a   1.000
_cell.length_b   1.000
_cell.length_c   1.000
_cell.angle_alpha   90.00
_cell.angle_beta   90.00
_cell.angle_gamma   90.00
#
_symmetry.space_group_name_H-M   'P 1'
#
loop_
_entity.id
_entity.type
_entity.pdbx_description
1 polymer ?
#
loop_
_entity_poly.entity_id
_entity_poly.type
_entity_poly.pdbx_seq_one_letter_code
_entity_poly.pdbx_strand_id
1 'polypeptide(L)'
;MKRIITVGLLTVAAASHAELHYQVLTSNKRDINTESWQLTSSDFPSYKGKVRWSVNKRTLSGGKQEGVELIEVNNGRLQFRVIPTRGMSVLDVTMGDVRLGWNSPVKEVVHPSYINLHDRGGLGWLDGFNEWMVRCGLSFAGHPGEDKFINNVGAESTMDLTLHGKIGNIPASEVVVVVEKKAPHRIRIRGRVNEVSFYGPNLSIWTEISTVPNSSEFQISDELTNNGTFDEEFQIIYHANFGRPLLGKGAKMLTASTKIVPFNDNAAKAIDKQEVYPGPEKGFTEEVYKIYPKADKFGKAWAMLTSPKGDRGVTISWPVKQLPYLTQWKNTAAETTGYVTGIEPGTGFPHNRSYERKYGRVPKLAPGKTRSFDLEFKVLGNKEDVKTXSEVIKKLQGTVGPEIQKQPEE
;
A
#
# COMPACT_ATOMS: atom_id res chain seq x y z
N MET A 1 19.08 35.10 -12.08
CA MET A 1 19.14 34.14 -10.95
C MET A 1 18.36 32.87 -11.32
N LYS A 2 19.06 31.79 -11.64
CA LYS A 2 18.40 30.52 -11.97
C LYS A 2 18.02 29.85 -10.65
N ARG A 3 16.74 29.77 -10.34
CA ARG A 3 16.25 29.01 -9.20
C ARG A 3 16.42 27.52 -9.49
N ILE A 4 17.27 26.89 -8.73
CA ILE A 4 17.42 25.44 -8.76
C ILE A 4 16.22 24.85 -8.01
N ILE A 5 15.36 24.16 -8.74
CA ILE A 5 14.23 23.45 -8.14
C ILE A 5 14.82 22.14 -7.54
N THR A 6 14.89 22.09 -6.24
CA THR A 6 15.29 20.88 -5.53
C THR A 6 14.13 19.90 -5.61
N VAL A 7 14.18 18.99 -6.57
CA VAL A 7 13.30 17.81 -6.56
C VAL A 7 13.91 16.87 -5.53
N GLY A 8 13.17 16.58 -4.48
CA GLY A 8 13.63 15.64 -3.45
C GLY A 8 14.10 14.35 -4.11
N LEU A 9 15.40 14.14 -4.08
CA LEU A 9 16.01 12.92 -4.58
C LEU A 9 15.95 11.85 -3.49
N LEU A 10 15.09 10.88 -3.69
CA LEU A 10 15.32 9.56 -3.12
C LEU A 10 16.72 9.12 -3.54
N THR A 11 17.45 8.53 -2.65
CA THR A 11 18.81 8.04 -2.85
C THR A 11 18.90 7.11 -4.07
N VAL A 12 18.92 7.71 -5.24
CA VAL A 12 19.45 7.08 -6.43
C VAL A 12 20.96 7.35 -6.31
N ALA A 13 21.73 6.33 -6.06
CA ALA A 13 23.19 6.42 -6.16
C ALA A 13 23.48 7.20 -7.46
N ALA A 14 24.21 8.28 -7.35
CA ALA A 14 24.39 9.35 -8.32
C ALA A 14 24.48 8.89 -9.80
N ALA A 15 23.33 8.63 -10.41
CA ALA A 15 23.24 8.56 -11.86
C ALA A 15 23.11 10.01 -12.33
N SER A 16 24.00 10.45 -13.21
CA SER A 16 23.89 11.79 -13.79
C SER A 16 22.53 11.92 -14.48
N HIS A 17 21.96 13.13 -14.51
CA HIS A 17 20.69 13.42 -15.20
C HIS A 17 20.66 12.89 -16.64
N ALA A 18 21.81 12.77 -17.30
CA ALA A 18 21.93 12.23 -18.66
C ALA A 18 21.57 10.74 -18.76
N GLU A 19 21.57 10.01 -17.63
CA GLU A 19 21.29 8.56 -17.61
C GLU A 19 19.84 8.21 -17.30
N LEU A 20 19.01 9.21 -17.01
CA LEU A 20 17.59 9.03 -16.70
C LEU A 20 16.71 9.66 -17.78
N HIS A 21 15.61 8.99 -18.08
CA HIS A 21 14.52 9.55 -18.89
C HIS A 21 13.40 9.98 -17.94
N TYR A 22 12.98 11.22 -18.05
CA TYR A 22 11.89 11.80 -17.24
C TYR A 22 10.74 12.18 -18.14
N GLN A 23 9.53 11.76 -17.79
CA GLN A 23 8.31 12.21 -18.47
C GLN A 23 7.31 12.67 -17.40
N VAL A 24 6.98 13.94 -17.42
CA VAL A 24 5.94 14.49 -16.54
C VAL A 24 4.59 14.26 -17.22
N LEU A 25 3.69 13.55 -16.53
CA LEU A 25 2.34 13.26 -17.01
C LEU A 25 1.31 14.18 -16.39
N THR A 26 1.54 14.61 -15.14
CA THR A 26 0.65 15.52 -14.41
C THR A 26 1.50 16.50 -13.61
N SER A 27 1.13 17.76 -13.62
CA SER A 27 1.73 18.78 -12.75
C SER A 27 0.76 19.95 -12.56
N ASN A 28 0.26 20.10 -11.33
CA ASN A 28 -0.61 21.22 -10.99
C ASN A 28 0.10 22.58 -11.10
N LYS A 29 1.41 22.58 -10.86
CA LYS A 29 2.23 23.81 -10.95
C LYS A 29 2.40 24.30 -12.38
N ARG A 30 2.32 23.41 -13.36
CA ARG A 30 2.53 23.74 -14.77
C ARG A 30 1.25 23.59 -15.59
N ASP A 31 0.13 23.26 -14.93
CA ASP A 31 -1.17 23.06 -15.57
C ASP A 31 -1.10 21.98 -16.65
N ILE A 32 -0.44 20.85 -16.33
CA ILE A 32 -0.26 19.72 -17.24
C ILE A 32 -1.10 18.54 -16.75
N ASN A 33 -1.86 17.96 -17.67
CA ASN A 33 -2.44 16.64 -17.47
C ASN A 33 -2.52 15.93 -18.82
N THR A 34 -1.62 14.99 -19.03
CA THR A 34 -1.53 14.20 -20.27
C THR A 34 -2.58 13.08 -20.22
N GLU A 35 -3.62 13.18 -21.05
CA GLU A 35 -4.74 12.22 -21.05
C GLU A 35 -4.35 10.82 -21.51
N SER A 36 -3.49 10.75 -22.53
CA SER A 36 -3.06 9.48 -23.12
C SER A 36 -1.58 9.57 -23.48
N TRP A 37 -0.83 8.51 -23.15
CA TRP A 37 0.61 8.53 -23.35
C TRP A 37 1.16 7.10 -23.30
N GLN A 38 2.22 6.85 -24.04
CA GLN A 38 2.90 5.56 -24.08
C GLN A 38 4.41 5.74 -24.16
N LEU A 39 5.14 4.84 -23.51
CA LEU A 39 6.58 4.72 -23.58
C LEU A 39 6.90 3.23 -23.62
N THR A 40 7.83 2.84 -24.51
CA THR A 40 8.19 1.42 -24.68
C THR A 40 9.70 1.25 -24.67
N SER A 41 10.16 0.01 -24.51
CA SER A 41 11.57 -0.34 -24.63
C SER A 41 12.15 0.02 -26.01
N SER A 42 11.31 0.11 -27.04
CA SER A 42 11.73 0.50 -28.39
C SER A 42 12.14 1.98 -28.52
N ASP A 43 11.70 2.80 -27.56
CA ASP A 43 12.06 4.23 -27.53
C ASP A 43 13.49 4.45 -26.98
N PHE A 44 14.16 3.37 -26.56
CA PHE A 44 15.51 3.42 -25.99
C PHE A 44 16.48 2.63 -26.84
N PRO A 45 17.20 3.28 -27.78
CA PRO A 45 18.16 2.56 -28.65
C PRO A 45 19.25 1.81 -27.90
N SER A 46 19.58 2.25 -26.69
CA SER A 46 20.58 1.61 -25.81
C SER A 46 20.06 0.33 -25.14
N TYR A 47 18.75 0.10 -25.14
CA TYR A 47 18.15 -1.08 -24.49
C TYR A 47 18.40 -2.31 -25.38
N LYS A 48 19.16 -3.26 -24.87
CA LYS A 48 19.51 -4.49 -25.59
C LYS A 48 18.89 -5.75 -24.95
N GLY A 49 17.98 -5.54 -23.99
CA GLY A 49 17.27 -6.66 -23.37
C GLY A 49 16.35 -7.39 -24.35
N LYS A 50 16.20 -8.70 -24.16
CA LYS A 50 15.34 -9.53 -25.01
C LYS A 50 13.85 -9.32 -24.75
N VAL A 51 13.52 -8.89 -23.52
CA VAL A 51 12.14 -8.76 -23.05
C VAL A 51 11.68 -7.33 -23.28
N ARG A 52 10.55 -7.17 -23.97
CA ARG A 52 9.95 -5.84 -24.19
C ARG A 52 9.19 -5.40 -22.96
N TRP A 53 9.21 -4.09 -22.70
CA TRP A 53 8.46 -3.48 -21.61
C TRP A 53 7.71 -2.24 -22.13
N SER A 54 6.66 -1.84 -21.41
CA SER A 54 5.88 -0.65 -21.76
C SER A 54 5.30 0.02 -20.52
N VAL A 55 5.06 1.32 -20.65
CA VAL A 55 4.28 2.13 -19.71
C VAL A 55 3.22 2.85 -20.53
N ASN A 56 1.96 2.73 -20.13
CA ASN A 56 0.84 3.36 -20.81
C ASN A 56 0.01 4.17 -19.81
N LYS A 57 -0.42 5.37 -20.19
CA LYS A 57 -1.41 6.14 -19.43
C LYS A 57 -2.66 6.30 -20.28
N ARG A 58 -3.82 6.14 -19.64
CA ARG A 58 -5.11 6.41 -20.25
C ARG A 58 -6.10 6.91 -19.19
N THR A 59 -7.19 7.51 -19.65
CA THR A 59 -8.29 7.95 -18.81
C THR A 59 -9.45 6.98 -18.99
N LEU A 60 -10.04 6.53 -17.88
CA LEU A 60 -11.20 5.63 -17.88
C LEU A 60 -12.46 6.43 -18.16
N SER A 61 -13.48 5.73 -18.69
CA SER A 61 -14.77 6.34 -19.04
C SER A 61 -15.92 5.48 -18.54
N GLY A 62 -17.05 6.12 -18.31
CA GLY A 62 -18.30 5.48 -18.00
C GLY A 62 -18.55 5.28 -16.51
N GLY A 63 -19.77 5.62 -16.08
CA GLY A 63 -20.18 5.45 -14.69
C GLY A 63 -19.34 6.27 -13.72
N LYS A 64 -19.10 5.73 -12.55
CA LYS A 64 -18.30 6.41 -11.51
C LYS A 64 -16.81 6.43 -11.79
N GLN A 65 -16.33 5.71 -12.82
CA GLN A 65 -14.92 5.77 -13.20
C GLN A 65 -14.60 6.84 -14.24
N GLU A 66 -15.60 7.61 -14.67
CA GLU A 66 -15.40 8.72 -15.63
C GLU A 66 -14.31 9.67 -15.12
N GLY A 67 -13.26 9.87 -15.94
CA GLY A 67 -12.16 10.77 -15.62
C GLY A 67 -11.06 10.19 -14.73
N VAL A 68 -11.16 8.94 -14.32
CA VAL A 68 -10.13 8.29 -13.50
C VAL A 68 -8.93 7.93 -14.39
N GLU A 69 -7.74 8.32 -13.98
CA GLU A 69 -6.52 8.04 -14.71
C GLU A 69 -5.96 6.67 -14.29
N LEU A 70 -5.39 5.96 -15.26
CA LEU A 70 -4.79 4.65 -15.05
C LEU A 70 -3.44 4.61 -15.75
N ILE A 71 -2.41 4.14 -15.04
CA ILE A 71 -1.09 3.91 -15.62
C ILE A 71 -0.80 2.40 -15.54
N GLU A 72 -0.55 1.80 -16.68
CA GLU A 72 -0.23 0.37 -16.80
C GLU A 72 1.25 0.21 -17.08
N VAL A 73 1.93 -0.61 -16.28
CA VAL A 73 3.33 -0.94 -16.50
C VAL A 73 3.42 -2.45 -16.77
N ASN A 74 4.02 -2.79 -17.89
CA ASN A 74 4.32 -4.19 -18.23
C ASN A 74 5.83 -4.31 -18.35
N ASN A 75 6.46 -5.08 -17.45
CA ASN A 75 7.92 -5.22 -17.49
C ASN A 75 8.37 -6.43 -18.33
N GLY A 76 7.41 -7.08 -19.01
CA GLY A 76 7.67 -8.26 -19.84
C GLY A 76 7.47 -9.59 -19.10
N ARG A 77 7.29 -9.54 -17.77
CA ARG A 77 7.00 -10.72 -16.95
C ARG A 77 5.82 -10.48 -16.03
N LEU A 78 5.78 -9.30 -15.38
CA LEU A 78 4.62 -8.89 -14.59
C LEU A 78 4.08 -7.56 -15.12
N GLN A 79 2.83 -7.32 -14.79
CA GLN A 79 2.14 -6.08 -15.13
C GLN A 79 1.46 -5.55 -13.87
N PHE A 80 1.49 -4.23 -13.66
CA PHE A 80 0.71 -3.60 -12.59
C PHE A 80 0.03 -2.34 -13.11
N ARG A 81 -1.06 -1.96 -12.42
CA ARG A 81 -1.87 -0.80 -12.79
C ARG A 81 -1.98 0.14 -11.61
N VAL A 82 -1.58 1.40 -11.82
CA VAL A 82 -1.57 2.46 -10.80
C VAL A 82 -2.70 3.44 -11.10
N ILE A 83 -3.33 3.96 -10.04
CA ILE A 83 -4.48 4.88 -10.15
C ILE A 83 -4.07 6.24 -9.59
N PRO A 84 -3.53 7.17 -10.42
CA PRO A 84 -3.14 8.49 -9.93
C PRO A 84 -4.29 9.26 -9.27
N THR A 85 -5.50 9.12 -9.79
CA THR A 85 -6.70 9.80 -9.28
C THR A 85 -7.10 9.33 -7.88
N ARG A 86 -6.65 8.13 -7.47
CA ARG A 86 -6.96 7.54 -6.17
C ARG A 86 -5.67 7.33 -5.36
N GLY A 87 -4.97 8.45 -5.09
CA GLY A 87 -3.81 8.45 -4.19
C GLY A 87 -2.64 7.59 -4.65
N MET A 88 -2.50 7.36 -5.94
CA MET A 88 -1.46 6.46 -6.50
C MET A 88 -1.61 5.03 -5.99
N SER A 89 -2.83 4.59 -5.69
CA SER A 89 -3.13 3.20 -5.33
C SER A 89 -2.80 2.26 -6.49
N VAL A 90 -2.60 0.99 -6.18
CA VAL A 90 -2.33 -0.04 -7.20
C VAL A 90 -3.57 -0.92 -7.33
N LEU A 91 -4.17 -0.91 -8.51
CA LEU A 91 -5.41 -1.65 -8.76
C LEU A 91 -5.18 -3.15 -8.70
N ASP A 92 -4.16 -3.63 -9.39
CA ASP A 92 -3.76 -5.05 -9.36
C ASP A 92 -2.35 -5.23 -9.90
N VAL A 93 -1.82 -6.45 -9.68
CA VAL A 93 -0.57 -6.92 -10.27
C VAL A 93 -0.82 -8.31 -10.82
N THR A 94 -0.35 -8.61 -12.03
CA THR A 94 -0.49 -9.95 -12.62
C THR A 94 0.87 -10.47 -13.10
N MET A 95 1.08 -11.78 -12.94
CA MET A 95 2.24 -12.50 -13.49
C MET A 95 1.78 -13.91 -13.87
N GLY A 96 1.65 -14.17 -15.15
CA GLY A 96 1.09 -15.44 -15.59
C GLY A 96 -0.33 -15.64 -15.06
N ASP A 97 -0.54 -16.74 -14.33
CA ASP A 97 -1.82 -17.07 -13.72
C ASP A 97 -1.95 -16.54 -12.27
N VAL A 98 -0.96 -15.81 -11.77
CA VAL A 98 -1.02 -15.20 -10.43
C VAL A 98 -1.56 -13.78 -10.57
N ARG A 99 -2.56 -13.45 -9.76
CA ARG A 99 -3.09 -12.09 -9.64
C ARG A 99 -3.01 -11.65 -8.19
N LEU A 100 -2.42 -10.49 -7.94
CA LEU A 100 -2.53 -9.76 -6.69
C LEU A 100 -3.68 -8.78 -6.89
N GLY A 101 -4.75 -8.98 -6.13
CA GLY A 101 -6.01 -8.27 -6.27
C GLY A 101 -7.15 -9.13 -5.77
N TRP A 102 -8.36 -8.65 -5.89
CA TRP A 102 -9.54 -9.34 -5.37
C TRP A 102 -10.79 -8.94 -6.14
N ASN A 103 -11.87 -9.66 -5.89
CA ASN A 103 -13.15 -9.44 -6.58
C ASN A 103 -14.08 -8.67 -5.66
N SER A 104 -13.83 -7.36 -5.55
CA SER A 104 -14.72 -6.47 -4.81
C SER A 104 -16.10 -6.41 -5.46
N PRO A 105 -17.17 -6.25 -4.68
CA PRO A 105 -18.47 -5.90 -5.27
C PRO A 105 -18.45 -4.51 -5.94
N VAL A 106 -17.50 -3.64 -5.58
CA VAL A 106 -17.29 -2.35 -6.25
C VAL A 106 -16.52 -2.60 -7.55
N LYS A 107 -17.21 -2.59 -8.67
CA LYS A 107 -16.62 -2.99 -9.97
C LYS A 107 -15.94 -1.84 -10.72
N GLU A 108 -16.41 -0.61 -10.53
CA GLU A 108 -15.85 0.56 -11.18
C GLU A 108 -14.64 1.07 -10.37
N VAL A 109 -13.65 1.63 -11.04
CA VAL A 109 -12.57 2.35 -10.37
C VAL A 109 -13.11 3.74 -10.03
N VAL A 110 -13.65 3.89 -8.83
CA VAL A 110 -14.51 5.03 -8.47
C VAL A 110 -13.71 6.33 -8.36
N HIS A 111 -14.16 7.37 -9.07
CA HIS A 111 -13.57 8.70 -8.97
C HIS A 111 -13.83 9.27 -7.56
N PRO A 112 -12.84 9.88 -6.90
CA PRO A 112 -13.03 10.41 -5.54
C PRO A 112 -14.20 11.38 -5.38
N SER A 113 -14.62 12.06 -6.44
CA SER A 113 -15.79 12.97 -6.38
C SER A 113 -17.09 12.26 -6.00
N TYR A 114 -17.15 10.94 -6.14
CA TYR A 114 -18.33 10.15 -5.75
C TYR A 114 -18.20 9.56 -4.32
N ILE A 115 -17.10 9.86 -3.62
CA ILE A 115 -16.84 9.29 -2.29
C ILE A 115 -17.11 10.36 -1.23
N ASN A 116 -18.09 10.09 -0.36
CA ASN A 116 -18.31 10.87 0.86
C ASN A 116 -17.78 10.07 2.04
N LEU A 117 -16.61 10.40 2.53
CA LEU A 117 -15.95 9.63 3.59
C LEU A 117 -16.80 9.54 4.86
N HIS A 118 -17.68 10.53 5.13
CA HIS A 118 -18.51 10.56 6.33
C HIS A 118 -19.80 9.72 6.21
N ASP A 119 -20.07 9.16 5.02
CA ASP A 119 -21.29 8.36 4.83
C ASP A 119 -21.30 7.15 5.78
N ARG A 120 -22.48 6.75 6.22
CA ARG A 120 -22.70 5.59 7.09
C ARG A 120 -21.79 5.62 8.35
N GLY A 121 -21.68 6.79 9.00
CA GLY A 121 -20.90 6.91 10.23
C GLY A 121 -19.40 6.83 10.01
N GLY A 122 -18.91 7.32 8.87
CA GLY A 122 -17.51 7.35 8.54
C GLY A 122 -17.00 6.18 7.72
N LEU A 123 -17.90 5.42 7.10
CA LEU A 123 -17.56 4.22 6.31
C LEU A 123 -17.54 4.47 4.79
N GLY A 124 -17.64 5.73 4.35
CA GLY A 124 -17.73 6.05 2.92
C GLY A 124 -16.52 5.63 2.11
N TRP A 125 -15.37 5.44 2.73
CA TRP A 125 -14.16 4.91 2.08
C TRP A 125 -14.43 3.59 1.35
N LEU A 126 -15.33 2.77 1.93
CA LEU A 126 -15.68 1.46 1.36
C LEU A 126 -16.44 1.56 0.02
N ASP A 127 -16.99 2.72 -0.31
CA ASP A 127 -17.74 2.90 -1.55
C ASP A 127 -16.82 2.87 -2.79
N GLY A 128 -15.51 3.03 -2.58
CA GLY A 128 -14.52 2.92 -3.66
C GLY A 128 -13.57 1.74 -3.54
N PHE A 129 -13.71 0.93 -2.50
CA PHE A 129 -12.69 -0.05 -2.12
C PHE A 129 -12.65 -1.26 -3.07
N ASN A 130 -11.64 -1.31 -3.92
CA ASN A 130 -11.43 -2.44 -4.82
C ASN A 130 -9.96 -2.64 -5.23
N GLU A 131 -9.04 -1.82 -4.71
CA GLU A 131 -7.61 -1.88 -5.09
C GLU A 131 -6.91 -3.11 -4.48
N TRP A 132 -5.90 -3.60 -5.17
CA TRP A 132 -4.97 -4.54 -4.56
C TRP A 132 -4.24 -3.87 -3.39
N MET A 133 -3.71 -2.66 -3.59
CA MET A 133 -3.00 -1.97 -2.50
C MET A 133 -3.41 -0.49 -2.48
N VAL A 134 -3.91 -0.07 -1.33
CA VAL A 134 -4.25 1.33 -1.05
C VAL A 134 -3.54 1.76 0.22
N ARG A 135 -2.98 2.98 0.21
CA ARG A 135 -2.40 3.57 1.41
C ARG A 135 -3.53 4.13 2.27
N CYS A 136 -3.54 3.77 3.55
CA CYS A 136 -4.43 4.38 4.55
C CYS A 136 -3.61 5.45 5.28
N GLY A 137 -4.13 6.63 5.40
CA GLY A 137 -3.41 7.75 6.00
C GLY A 137 -3.91 9.09 5.45
N LEU A 138 -3.19 10.19 5.71
CA LEU A 138 -1.88 10.34 6.37
C LEU A 138 -2.01 10.83 7.81
N SER A 139 -2.97 11.74 8.08
CA SER A 139 -3.16 12.24 9.46
C SER A 139 -3.82 11.21 10.36
N PHE A 140 -4.55 10.27 9.78
CA PHE A 140 -5.14 9.12 10.50
C PHE A 140 -5.33 7.98 9.50
N ALA A 141 -5.39 6.74 10.01
CA ALA A 141 -5.43 5.55 9.13
C ALA A 141 -6.39 4.45 9.59
N GLY A 142 -7.02 4.59 10.75
CA GLY A 142 -7.77 3.49 11.37
C GLY A 142 -9.29 3.64 11.29
N HIS A 143 -9.94 3.07 12.28
CA HIS A 143 -11.40 3.01 12.36
C HIS A 143 -12.02 4.38 12.62
N PRO A 144 -13.28 4.60 12.20
CA PRO A 144 -14.00 5.85 12.49
C PRO A 144 -14.19 6.06 13.99
N GLY A 145 -14.43 7.31 14.35
CA GLY A 145 -14.75 7.70 15.72
C GLY A 145 -14.18 9.07 16.05
N GLU A 146 -14.52 9.57 17.20
CA GLU A 146 -14.09 10.88 17.66
C GLU A 146 -12.61 10.89 18.05
N ASP A 147 -11.97 12.02 17.80
CA ASP A 147 -10.66 12.33 18.35
C ASP A 147 -10.63 13.81 18.77
N LYS A 148 -9.71 14.16 19.64
CA LYS A 148 -9.57 15.52 20.15
C LYS A 148 -8.43 16.24 19.46
N PHE A 149 -8.57 17.54 19.31
CA PHE A 149 -7.52 18.40 18.77
C PHE A 149 -7.61 19.78 19.38
N ILE A 150 -6.55 20.57 19.24
CA ILE A 150 -6.57 21.98 19.65
C ILE A 150 -6.87 22.80 18.40
N ASN A 151 -7.94 23.57 18.45
CA ASN A 151 -8.40 24.35 17.31
C ASN A 151 -7.61 25.66 17.13
N ASN A 152 -7.99 26.44 16.14
CA ASN A 152 -7.27 27.66 15.74
C ASN A 152 -7.34 28.80 16.77
N VAL A 153 -8.19 28.69 17.78
CA VAL A 153 -8.25 29.67 18.89
C VAL A 153 -7.67 29.12 20.20
N GLY A 154 -7.00 27.98 20.11
CA GLY A 154 -6.32 27.38 21.27
C GLY A 154 -7.23 26.58 22.22
N ALA A 155 -8.44 26.26 21.78
CA ALA A 155 -9.40 25.52 22.59
C ALA A 155 -9.45 24.04 22.17
N GLU A 156 -9.69 23.15 23.15
CA GLU A 156 -9.92 21.73 22.85
C GLU A 156 -11.24 21.59 22.09
N SER A 157 -11.22 20.82 21.02
CA SER A 157 -12.37 20.52 20.16
C SER A 157 -12.32 19.05 19.77
N THR A 158 -13.41 18.55 19.21
CA THR A 158 -13.49 17.17 18.69
C THR A 158 -13.64 17.17 17.18
N MET A 159 -13.19 16.10 16.55
CA MET A 159 -13.41 15.84 15.14
C MET A 159 -13.81 14.39 14.95
N ASP A 160 -14.64 14.13 13.96
CA ASP A 160 -14.99 12.76 13.57
C ASP A 160 -14.01 12.27 12.54
N LEU A 161 -13.23 11.26 12.87
CA LEU A 161 -12.36 10.57 11.94
C LEU A 161 -13.15 9.52 11.16
N THR A 162 -12.77 9.33 9.90
CA THR A 162 -13.40 8.36 9.02
C THR A 162 -12.49 7.16 8.78
N LEU A 163 -13.01 6.10 8.22
CA LEU A 163 -12.26 4.86 7.99
C LEU A 163 -11.05 5.13 7.09
N HIS A 164 -9.87 4.71 7.55
CA HIS A 164 -8.61 4.60 6.78
C HIS A 164 -8.04 5.91 6.23
N GLY A 165 -8.54 7.05 6.69
CA GLY A 165 -7.98 8.33 6.28
C GLY A 165 -8.37 8.77 4.88
N LYS A 166 -7.65 9.75 4.37
CA LYS A 166 -8.05 10.45 3.13
C LYS A 166 -7.21 10.11 1.91
N ILE A 167 -5.97 9.64 2.13
CA ILE A 167 -4.95 9.61 1.06
C ILE A 167 -5.38 8.77 -0.17
N GLY A 168 -6.12 7.69 0.04
CA GLY A 168 -6.60 6.82 -1.04
C GLY A 168 -7.64 7.48 -1.95
N ASN A 169 -8.17 8.65 -1.54
CA ASN A 169 -9.19 9.39 -2.28
C ASN A 169 -8.75 10.81 -2.61
N ILE A 170 -7.44 11.06 -2.66
CA ILE A 170 -6.87 12.36 -3.08
C ILE A 170 -6.12 12.14 -4.40
N PRO A 171 -6.49 12.84 -5.48
CA PRO A 171 -5.74 12.74 -6.73
C PRO A 171 -4.30 13.25 -6.59
N ALA A 172 -3.38 12.60 -7.28
CA ALA A 172 -1.98 13.06 -7.30
C ALA A 172 -1.87 14.40 -8.02
N SER A 173 -1.16 15.34 -7.42
CA SER A 173 -0.93 16.67 -7.99
C SER A 173 0.24 16.70 -8.97
N GLU A 174 1.13 15.72 -8.89
CA GLU A 174 2.26 15.56 -9.79
C GLU A 174 2.43 14.06 -10.06
N VAL A 175 2.68 13.71 -11.33
CA VAL A 175 2.92 12.31 -11.73
C VAL A 175 4.05 12.33 -12.76
N VAL A 176 5.08 11.50 -12.50
CA VAL A 176 6.28 11.44 -13.33
C VAL A 176 6.65 9.97 -13.57
N VAL A 177 6.98 9.64 -14.80
CA VAL A 177 7.61 8.35 -15.15
C VAL A 177 9.11 8.59 -15.26
N VAL A 178 9.90 7.75 -14.58
CA VAL A 178 11.36 7.82 -14.64
C VAL A 178 11.89 6.47 -15.06
N VAL A 179 12.72 6.44 -16.10
CA VAL A 179 13.32 5.18 -16.61
C VAL A 179 14.83 5.34 -16.68
N GLU A 180 15.56 4.36 -16.15
CA GLU A 180 17.02 4.31 -16.28
C GLU A 180 17.40 3.88 -17.71
N LYS A 181 18.22 4.70 -18.38
CA LYS A 181 18.69 4.40 -19.75
C LYS A 181 19.73 3.28 -19.75
N LYS A 182 20.38 3.02 -18.62
CA LYS A 182 21.37 1.95 -18.43
C LYS A 182 20.79 0.83 -17.57
N ALA A 183 21.36 -0.35 -17.68
CA ALA A 183 20.99 -1.48 -16.83
C ALA A 183 21.06 -1.08 -15.34
N PRO A 184 20.10 -1.50 -14.52
CA PRO A 184 19.07 -2.52 -14.79
C PRO A 184 17.81 -2.00 -15.49
N HIS A 185 17.81 -0.74 -15.97
CA HIS A 185 16.67 -0.12 -16.67
C HIS A 185 15.42 -0.03 -15.80
N ARG A 186 15.60 0.38 -14.53
CA ARG A 186 14.47 0.47 -13.61
C ARG A 186 13.43 1.46 -14.12
N ILE A 187 12.18 1.04 -14.04
CA ILE A 187 10.99 1.80 -14.45
C ILE A 187 10.30 2.24 -13.16
N ARG A 188 10.13 3.56 -12.96
CA ARG A 188 9.51 4.13 -11.77
C ARG A 188 8.28 4.95 -12.17
N ILE A 189 7.18 4.71 -11.47
CA ILE A 189 5.99 5.58 -11.55
C ILE A 189 5.93 6.31 -10.21
N ARG A 190 6.07 7.63 -10.26
CA ARG A 190 6.12 8.48 -9.07
C ARG A 190 4.95 9.45 -9.08
N GLY A 191 4.36 9.68 -7.92
CA GLY A 191 3.29 10.65 -7.79
C GLY A 191 3.32 11.34 -6.44
N ARG A 192 2.94 12.62 -6.44
CA ARG A 192 2.85 13.41 -5.21
C ARG A 192 1.38 13.58 -4.83
N VAL A 193 1.06 13.21 -3.59
CA VAL A 193 -0.29 13.36 -3.05
C VAL A 193 -0.20 14.24 -1.80
N ASN A 194 -1.14 15.17 -1.66
CA ASN A 194 -1.08 16.19 -0.60
C ASN A 194 -2.32 16.11 0.29
N GLU A 195 -2.13 15.95 1.60
CA GLU A 195 -3.20 16.10 2.58
C GLU A 195 -2.95 17.43 3.30
N VAL A 196 -3.63 18.47 2.83
CA VAL A 196 -3.37 19.85 3.25
C VAL A 196 -4.71 20.55 3.50
N SER A 197 -4.82 21.23 4.62
CA SER A 197 -5.96 22.10 4.86
C SER A 197 -5.55 23.33 5.67
N PHE A 198 -6.33 24.42 5.53
CA PHE A 198 -6.13 25.61 6.33
C PHE A 198 -6.49 25.28 7.79
N TYR A 199 -5.59 25.58 8.71
CA TYR A 199 -5.69 25.19 10.13
C TYR A 199 -5.74 23.67 10.34
N GLY A 200 -5.09 22.92 9.46
CA GLY A 200 -5.04 21.47 9.54
C GLY A 200 -3.68 20.93 9.14
N PRO A 201 -3.60 19.68 8.78
CA PRO A 201 -2.31 19.08 8.39
C PRO A 201 -1.75 19.73 7.13
N ASN A 202 -0.44 19.69 7.00
CA ASN A 202 0.26 20.09 5.76
C ASN A 202 1.27 18.97 5.45
N LEU A 203 0.74 17.83 5.02
CA LEU A 203 1.51 16.63 4.73
C LEU A 203 1.51 16.36 3.22
N SER A 204 2.65 15.99 2.69
CA SER A 204 2.72 15.49 1.32
C SER A 204 3.49 14.18 1.30
N ILE A 205 3.08 13.28 0.41
CA ILE A 205 3.78 12.03 0.20
C ILE A 205 4.16 11.92 -1.28
N TRP A 206 5.45 11.72 -1.55
CA TRP A 206 5.90 11.23 -2.84
C TRP A 206 5.83 9.73 -2.79
N THR A 207 5.01 9.15 -3.65
CA THR A 207 4.89 7.71 -3.77
C THR A 207 5.70 7.24 -4.97
N GLU A 208 6.21 6.03 -4.90
CA GLU A 208 6.90 5.41 -6.03
C GLU A 208 6.59 3.93 -6.06
N ILE A 209 6.25 3.42 -7.23
CA ILE A 209 6.26 1.98 -7.50
C ILE A 209 7.23 1.73 -8.65
N SER A 210 8.09 0.72 -8.52
CA SER A 210 9.13 0.47 -9.50
C SER A 210 9.38 -1.01 -9.72
N THR A 211 9.88 -1.32 -10.91
CA THR A 211 10.29 -2.69 -11.29
C THR A 211 11.44 -2.60 -12.28
N VAL A 212 12.05 -3.74 -12.60
CA VAL A 212 13.03 -3.83 -13.71
C VAL A 212 12.52 -4.82 -14.74
N PRO A 213 12.95 -4.71 -16.02
CA PRO A 213 12.48 -5.63 -17.05
C PRO A 213 12.70 -7.10 -16.69
N ASN A 214 11.71 -7.92 -16.96
CA ASN A 214 11.70 -9.37 -16.74
C ASN A 214 11.76 -9.82 -15.27
N SER A 215 11.53 -8.91 -14.33
CA SER A 215 11.53 -9.24 -12.89
C SER A 215 10.17 -9.78 -12.45
N SER A 216 10.18 -10.70 -11.48
CA SER A 216 8.98 -11.06 -10.69
C SER A 216 8.83 -10.17 -9.45
N GLU A 217 9.69 -9.16 -9.32
CA GLU A 217 9.75 -8.27 -8.14
C GLU A 217 9.39 -6.84 -8.53
N PHE A 218 8.78 -6.15 -7.57
CA PHE A 218 8.54 -4.71 -7.66
C PHE A 218 8.64 -4.12 -6.25
N GLN A 219 8.82 -2.81 -6.19
CA GLN A 219 9.04 -2.11 -4.92
C GLN A 219 8.11 -0.91 -4.81
N ILE A 220 7.71 -0.60 -3.60
CA ILE A 220 7.08 0.67 -3.24
C ILE A 220 8.11 1.41 -2.38
N SER A 221 8.37 2.67 -2.70
CA SER A 221 9.28 3.54 -1.96
C SER A 221 8.62 4.92 -1.83
N ASP A 222 8.16 5.22 -0.63
CA ASP A 222 7.40 6.44 -0.37
C ASP A 222 8.16 7.37 0.58
N GLU A 223 7.96 8.67 0.42
CA GLU A 223 8.54 9.71 1.29
C GLU A 223 7.44 10.67 1.74
N LEU A 224 7.16 10.65 3.04
CA LEU A 224 6.18 11.53 3.69
C LEU A 224 6.92 12.72 4.30
N THR A 225 6.49 13.94 3.95
CA THR A 225 7.09 15.18 4.46
C THR A 225 6.04 16.02 5.19
N ASN A 226 6.43 16.55 6.33
CA ASN A 226 5.66 17.58 7.03
C ASN A 226 6.12 18.94 6.52
N ASN A 227 5.25 19.61 5.76
CA ASN A 227 5.53 20.94 5.20
C ASN A 227 5.01 22.06 6.10
N GLY A 228 4.47 21.72 7.26
CA GLY A 228 3.94 22.67 8.24
C GLY A 228 4.99 23.23 9.17
N THR A 229 4.53 23.94 10.20
CA THR A 229 5.39 24.61 11.17
C THR A 229 5.35 24.00 12.56
N PHE A 230 4.53 22.96 12.76
CA PHE A 230 4.39 22.24 14.02
C PHE A 230 4.68 20.76 13.79
N ASP A 231 5.03 20.05 14.85
CA ASP A 231 5.07 18.58 14.83
C ASP A 231 3.69 18.06 14.42
N GLU A 232 3.66 17.16 13.44
CA GLU A 232 2.39 16.62 12.94
C GLU A 232 2.31 15.12 13.25
N GLU A 233 1.21 14.70 13.84
CA GLU A 233 0.91 13.27 13.96
C GLU A 233 0.65 12.72 12.56
N PHE A 234 1.09 11.48 12.32
CA PHE A 234 0.77 10.79 11.08
C PHE A 234 0.58 9.30 11.33
N GLN A 235 -0.16 8.68 10.44
CA GLN A 235 -0.30 7.23 10.41
C GLN A 235 -0.26 6.79 8.95
N ILE A 236 0.34 5.64 8.68
CA ILE A 236 0.24 5.03 7.36
C ILE A 236 0.12 3.51 7.52
N ILE A 237 -0.79 2.92 6.75
CA ILE A 237 -0.97 1.48 6.63
C ILE A 237 -1.00 1.15 5.14
N TYR A 238 -0.19 0.19 4.71
CA TYR A 238 -0.17 -0.31 3.34
C TYR A 238 -1.13 -1.49 3.24
N HIS A 239 -2.37 -1.19 2.86
CA HIS A 239 -3.51 -2.12 2.89
C HIS A 239 -3.49 -2.98 1.62
N ALA A 240 -2.69 -4.05 1.63
CA ALA A 240 -2.55 -4.93 0.48
C ALA A 240 -3.57 -6.08 0.56
N ASN A 241 -4.40 -6.23 -0.47
CA ASN A 241 -5.63 -7.02 -0.49
C ASN A 241 -5.53 -8.18 -1.47
N PHE A 242 -5.76 -9.39 -1.00
CA PHE A 242 -5.58 -10.59 -1.79
C PHE A 242 -6.85 -11.44 -1.80
N GLY A 243 -7.32 -11.74 -3.01
CA GLY A 243 -8.40 -12.70 -3.26
C GLY A 243 -7.89 -13.84 -4.11
N ARG A 244 -8.76 -14.40 -4.94
CA ARG A 244 -8.38 -15.43 -5.92
C ARG A 244 -7.33 -14.87 -6.88
N PRO A 245 -6.37 -15.72 -7.33
CA PRO A 245 -6.24 -17.15 -7.08
C PRO A 245 -5.44 -17.52 -5.84
N LEU A 246 -4.76 -16.56 -5.18
CA LEU A 246 -3.91 -16.86 -4.03
C LEU A 246 -4.72 -17.26 -2.80
N LEU A 247 -5.81 -16.54 -2.53
CA LEU A 247 -6.68 -16.87 -1.40
C LEU A 247 -7.62 -18.03 -1.77
N GLY A 248 -7.76 -18.98 -0.87
CA GLY A 248 -8.64 -20.13 -1.03
C GLY A 248 -8.60 -20.97 0.24
N LYS A 249 -9.52 -21.94 0.35
CA LYS A 249 -9.54 -22.85 1.50
C LYS A 249 -8.19 -23.57 1.61
N GLY A 250 -7.50 -23.36 2.74
CA GLY A 250 -6.17 -23.93 2.98
C GLY A 250 -5.00 -23.02 2.59
N ALA A 251 -5.28 -21.85 2.00
CA ALA A 251 -4.24 -20.82 1.82
C ALA A 251 -3.66 -20.43 3.18
N LYS A 252 -2.41 -19.97 3.20
CA LYS A 252 -1.75 -19.62 4.48
C LYS A 252 -1.03 -18.29 4.38
N MET A 253 -1.12 -17.52 5.47
CA MET A 253 -0.24 -16.36 5.66
C MET A 253 0.86 -16.77 6.63
N LEU A 254 2.11 -16.68 6.19
CA LEU A 254 3.30 -16.99 7.00
C LEU A 254 4.03 -15.67 7.31
N THR A 255 4.39 -15.48 8.56
CA THR A 255 5.25 -14.36 8.97
C THR A 255 6.00 -14.76 10.24
N ALA A 256 7.21 -14.26 10.39
CA ALA A 256 7.93 -14.41 11.65
C ALA A 256 7.52 -13.27 12.58
N SER A 257 7.13 -13.59 13.80
CA SER A 257 6.60 -12.60 14.74
C SER A 257 7.00 -12.91 16.17
N THR A 258 6.99 -11.87 17.00
CA THR A 258 7.25 -12.00 18.44
C THR A 258 5.94 -12.14 19.22
N LYS A 259 4.85 -11.55 18.71
CA LYS A 259 3.56 -11.54 19.41
C LYS A 259 2.42 -11.42 18.41
N ILE A 260 1.28 -12.06 18.71
CA ILE A 260 0.03 -11.95 17.95
C ILE A 260 -1.11 -11.70 18.93
N VAL A 261 -1.94 -10.68 18.63
CA VAL A 261 -3.05 -10.24 19.50
C VAL A 261 -4.32 -10.15 18.65
N PRO A 262 -5.46 -10.69 19.12
CA PRO A 262 -6.71 -10.49 18.37
C PRO A 262 -7.17 -9.04 18.52
N PHE A 263 -7.77 -8.49 17.47
CA PHE A 263 -8.25 -7.12 17.45
C PHE A 263 -9.46 -6.94 18.38
N ASN A 264 -10.32 -7.95 18.44
CA ASN A 264 -11.57 -7.97 19.21
C ASN A 264 -11.94 -9.40 19.63
N ASP A 265 -13.05 -9.52 20.36
CA ASP A 265 -13.53 -10.81 20.85
C ASP A 265 -13.86 -11.79 19.73
N ASN A 266 -14.31 -11.31 18.57
CA ASN A 266 -14.59 -12.21 17.46
C ASN A 266 -13.30 -12.86 16.94
N ALA A 267 -12.26 -12.06 16.73
CA ALA A 267 -10.96 -12.58 16.29
C ALA A 267 -10.33 -13.50 17.36
N ALA A 268 -10.56 -13.21 18.65
CA ALA A 268 -10.04 -14.04 19.76
C ALA A 268 -10.52 -15.49 19.66
N LYS A 269 -11.75 -15.72 19.22
CA LYS A 269 -12.34 -17.06 19.09
C LYS A 269 -11.58 -17.96 18.09
N ALA A 270 -10.92 -17.35 17.10
CA ALA A 270 -10.27 -18.11 16.02
C ALA A 270 -8.75 -17.91 15.99
N ILE A 271 -8.16 -17.34 17.03
CA ILE A 271 -6.74 -16.97 17.03
C ILE A 271 -5.80 -18.17 16.79
N ASP A 272 -6.19 -19.35 17.22
CA ASP A 272 -5.37 -20.57 17.03
C ASP A 272 -5.33 -20.99 15.54
N LYS A 273 -6.19 -20.42 14.70
CA LYS A 273 -6.27 -20.72 13.26
C LYS A 273 -5.95 -19.48 12.41
N GLN A 274 -5.35 -18.44 12.99
CA GLN A 274 -5.17 -17.18 12.27
C GLN A 274 -4.33 -17.33 11.00
N GLU A 275 -3.37 -18.24 11.01
CA GLU A 275 -2.46 -18.48 9.87
C GLU A 275 -3.19 -19.03 8.63
N VAL A 276 -4.26 -19.83 8.81
CA VAL A 276 -4.90 -20.60 7.74
C VAL A 276 -6.25 -19.97 7.35
N TYR A 277 -6.52 -19.91 6.06
CA TYR A 277 -7.77 -19.30 5.57
C TYR A 277 -8.84 -20.36 5.29
N PRO A 278 -10.08 -20.12 5.74
CA PRO A 278 -11.20 -20.95 5.31
C PRO A 278 -11.63 -20.61 3.88
N GLY A 279 -12.53 -21.40 3.31
CA GLY A 279 -13.19 -21.09 2.06
C GLY A 279 -14.23 -19.98 2.24
N PRO A 280 -14.87 -19.52 1.14
CA PRO A 280 -15.91 -18.50 1.24
C PRO A 280 -17.09 -18.96 2.09
N GLU A 281 -17.56 -18.09 2.99
CA GLU A 281 -18.66 -18.43 3.90
C GLU A 281 -19.66 -17.27 3.97
N LYS A 282 -20.91 -17.54 3.66
CA LYS A 282 -21.99 -16.54 3.77
C LYS A 282 -22.14 -16.11 5.24
N GLY A 283 -22.12 -14.82 5.49
CA GLY A 283 -22.30 -14.27 6.84
C GLY A 283 -21.03 -14.30 7.70
N PHE A 284 -19.87 -14.57 7.11
CA PHE A 284 -18.60 -14.53 7.84
C PHE A 284 -18.41 -13.15 8.48
N THR A 285 -18.09 -13.12 9.77
CA THR A 285 -17.72 -11.90 10.48
C THR A 285 -16.22 -11.75 10.43
N GLU A 286 -15.74 -10.62 9.96
CA GLU A 286 -14.30 -10.41 9.78
C GLU A 286 -13.48 -10.66 11.05
N GLU A 287 -12.28 -11.16 10.85
CA GLU A 287 -11.29 -11.37 11.91
C GLU A 287 -10.08 -10.53 11.61
N VAL A 288 -9.59 -9.80 12.61
CA VAL A 288 -8.40 -8.96 12.47
C VAL A 288 -7.39 -9.34 13.55
N TYR A 289 -6.13 -9.49 13.16
CA TYR A 289 -5.04 -9.85 14.06
C TYR A 289 -3.95 -8.80 14.00
N LYS A 290 -3.48 -8.40 15.18
CA LYS A 290 -2.39 -7.45 15.40
C LYS A 290 -1.10 -8.27 15.58
N ILE A 291 -0.17 -8.11 14.67
CA ILE A 291 1.05 -8.93 14.62
C ILE A 291 2.26 -8.02 14.83
N TYR A 292 3.16 -8.43 15.72
CA TYR A 292 4.42 -7.73 16.00
C TYR A 292 5.53 -8.49 15.26
N PRO A 293 5.96 -7.99 14.09
CA PRO A 293 6.89 -8.75 13.25
C PRO A 293 8.28 -8.86 13.86
N LYS A 294 8.93 -9.98 13.56
CA LYS A 294 10.32 -10.24 13.92
C LYS A 294 11.20 -9.83 12.73
N ALA A 295 12.27 -9.08 13.00
CA ALA A 295 13.17 -8.62 11.95
C ALA A 295 14.32 -9.60 11.74
N ASP A 296 14.78 -9.70 10.49
CA ASP A 296 16.00 -10.41 10.14
C ASP A 296 17.25 -9.59 10.53
N LYS A 297 18.42 -10.10 10.21
CA LYS A 297 19.70 -9.44 10.54
C LYS A 297 19.91 -8.09 9.83
N PHE A 298 19.10 -7.81 8.80
CA PHE A 298 19.14 -6.54 8.09
C PHE A 298 18.02 -5.59 8.53
N GLY A 299 17.24 -5.98 9.54
CA GLY A 299 16.13 -5.18 10.06
C GLY A 299 14.84 -5.30 9.28
N LYS A 300 14.72 -6.31 8.40
CA LYS A 300 13.52 -6.50 7.58
C LYS A 300 12.59 -7.55 8.18
N ALA A 301 11.31 -7.23 8.19
CA ALA A 301 10.23 -8.20 8.41
C ALA A 301 9.80 -8.82 7.09
N TRP A 302 9.16 -9.97 7.18
CA TRP A 302 8.70 -10.74 6.03
C TRP A 302 7.32 -11.33 6.29
N ALA A 303 6.43 -11.20 5.31
CA ALA A 303 5.15 -11.91 5.27
C ALA A 303 5.02 -12.59 3.91
N MET A 304 4.27 -13.68 3.87
CA MET A 304 4.03 -14.42 2.63
C MET A 304 2.61 -14.99 2.63
N LEU A 305 1.89 -14.79 1.53
CA LEU A 305 0.63 -15.51 1.29
C LEU A 305 0.92 -16.63 0.29
N THR A 306 0.49 -17.84 0.63
CA THR A 306 0.61 -19.00 -0.27
C THR A 306 -0.76 -19.48 -0.70
N SER A 307 -0.86 -19.92 -1.95
CA SER A 307 -2.07 -20.58 -2.47
C SER A 307 -2.36 -21.88 -1.68
N PRO A 308 -3.59 -22.39 -1.76
CA PRO A 308 -3.93 -23.64 -1.08
C PRO A 308 -3.04 -24.83 -1.43
N LYS A 309 -2.53 -24.88 -2.67
CA LYS A 309 -1.65 -25.97 -3.13
C LYS A 309 -0.17 -25.72 -2.80
N GLY A 310 0.17 -24.51 -2.31
CA GLY A 310 1.55 -24.13 -2.07
C GLY A 310 2.39 -24.02 -3.34
N ASP A 311 1.75 -23.74 -4.47
CA ASP A 311 2.42 -23.69 -5.77
C ASP A 311 2.48 -22.26 -6.35
N ARG A 312 1.86 -21.32 -5.68
CA ARG A 312 1.85 -19.89 -6.02
C ARG A 312 1.89 -19.09 -4.74
N GLY A 313 2.37 -17.86 -4.81
CA GLY A 313 2.36 -16.99 -3.62
C GLY A 313 2.88 -15.60 -3.92
N VAL A 314 2.98 -14.83 -2.85
CA VAL A 314 3.63 -13.50 -2.87
C VAL A 314 4.33 -13.30 -1.53
N THR A 315 5.52 -12.72 -1.58
CA THR A 315 6.20 -12.25 -0.37
C THR A 315 6.14 -10.73 -0.31
N ILE A 316 6.10 -10.23 0.90
CA ILE A 316 6.21 -8.80 1.23
C ILE A 316 7.34 -8.68 2.23
N SER A 317 8.31 -7.78 2.02
CA SER A 317 9.32 -7.48 3.03
C SER A 317 9.47 -5.97 3.19
N TRP A 318 9.79 -5.54 4.41
CA TRP A 318 9.88 -4.13 4.76
C TRP A 318 10.77 -3.92 5.98
N PRO A 319 11.41 -2.73 6.14
CA PRO A 319 12.15 -2.41 7.36
C PRO A 319 11.21 -2.22 8.56
N VAL A 320 11.43 -2.98 9.62
CA VAL A 320 10.61 -2.89 10.86
C VAL A 320 10.69 -1.50 11.48
N LYS A 321 11.82 -0.81 11.35
CA LYS A 321 11.95 0.56 11.87
C LYS A 321 11.04 1.56 11.19
N GLN A 322 10.67 1.30 9.93
CA GLN A 322 9.76 2.17 9.18
C GLN A 322 8.30 1.82 9.50
N LEU A 323 7.97 0.52 9.51
CA LEU A 323 6.61 0.00 9.70
C LEU A 323 6.68 -1.12 10.76
N PRO A 324 6.55 -0.76 12.05
CA PRO A 324 6.76 -1.72 13.15
C PRO A 324 5.68 -2.79 13.31
N TYR A 325 4.54 -2.62 12.66
CA TYR A 325 3.35 -3.45 12.92
C TYR A 325 2.83 -4.06 11.63
N LEU A 326 2.14 -5.20 11.77
CA LEU A 326 1.50 -5.89 10.66
C LEU A 326 0.08 -6.24 11.06
N THR A 327 -0.89 -5.78 10.29
CA THR A 327 -2.29 -6.18 10.45
C THR A 327 -2.59 -7.31 9.47
N GLN A 328 -3.24 -8.37 9.96
CA GLN A 328 -3.87 -9.38 9.11
C GLN A 328 -5.38 -9.22 9.23
N TRP A 329 -6.02 -8.85 8.14
CA TRP A 329 -7.48 -8.74 8.04
C TRP A 329 -7.99 -9.94 7.24
N LYS A 330 -8.93 -10.70 7.80
CA LYS A 330 -9.56 -11.84 7.13
C LYS A 330 -11.03 -11.53 6.93
N ASN A 331 -11.44 -11.44 5.68
CA ASN A 331 -12.85 -11.32 5.33
C ASN A 331 -13.20 -12.44 4.33
N THR A 332 -13.27 -13.66 4.85
CA THR A 332 -13.54 -14.84 4.02
C THR A 332 -15.06 -15.02 3.83
N ALA A 333 -15.71 -13.94 3.47
CA ALA A 333 -17.15 -13.88 3.17
C ALA A 333 -17.44 -14.55 1.82
N ALA A 334 -18.70 -14.58 1.42
CA ALA A 334 -19.09 -15.14 0.12
C ALA A 334 -18.38 -14.42 -1.03
N GLU A 335 -18.10 -15.12 -2.11
CA GLU A 335 -17.41 -14.56 -3.29
C GLU A 335 -18.05 -13.27 -3.79
N THR A 336 -19.38 -13.23 -3.80
CA THR A 336 -20.14 -12.08 -4.32
C THR A 336 -20.09 -10.85 -3.41
N THR A 337 -19.72 -11.04 -2.14
CA THR A 337 -19.60 -9.95 -1.17
C THR A 337 -18.16 -9.59 -0.82
N GLY A 338 -17.21 -10.23 -1.50
CA GLY A 338 -15.80 -9.91 -1.37
C GLY A 338 -15.01 -10.89 -0.50
N TYR A 339 -14.59 -12.01 -1.10
CA TYR A 339 -13.72 -13.00 -0.47
C TYR A 339 -12.28 -12.47 -0.55
N VAL A 340 -11.74 -12.03 0.59
CA VAL A 340 -10.48 -11.24 0.59
C VAL A 340 -9.75 -11.35 1.92
N THR A 341 -8.43 -11.13 1.90
CA THR A 341 -7.61 -10.91 3.09
C THR A 341 -6.71 -9.69 2.86
N GLY A 342 -6.47 -8.91 3.91
CA GLY A 342 -5.48 -7.84 3.92
C GLY A 342 -4.22 -8.29 4.66
N ILE A 343 -3.05 -7.93 4.13
CA ILE A 343 -1.74 -8.12 4.76
C ILE A 343 -1.09 -6.75 4.76
N GLU A 344 -1.02 -6.11 5.93
CA GLU A 344 -0.97 -4.66 5.99
C GLU A 344 0.13 -4.15 6.93
N PRO A 345 1.37 -3.99 6.43
CA PRO A 345 2.40 -3.31 7.22
C PRO A 345 2.01 -1.86 7.50
N GLY A 346 2.26 -1.38 8.72
CA GLY A 346 1.86 -0.03 9.10
C GLY A 346 2.65 0.55 10.26
N THR A 347 2.43 1.85 10.49
CA THR A 347 2.99 2.56 11.66
C THR A 347 2.22 2.26 12.94
N GLY A 348 1.04 1.67 12.80
CA GLY A 348 0.15 1.25 13.89
C GLY A 348 -0.84 0.24 13.36
N PHE A 349 -1.82 -0.10 14.19
CA PHE A 349 -2.93 -0.99 13.83
C PHE A 349 -4.16 -0.15 13.45
N PRO A 350 -5.21 -0.75 12.84
CA PRO A 350 -6.34 0.04 12.32
C PRO A 350 -7.40 0.41 13.37
N HIS A 351 -7.02 0.58 14.62
CA HIS A 351 -7.90 1.20 15.62
C HIS A 351 -8.03 2.70 15.35
N ASN A 352 -9.03 3.34 15.92
CA ASN A 352 -9.15 4.80 15.92
C ASN A 352 -7.83 5.43 16.42
N ARG A 353 -7.46 6.59 15.85
CA ARG A 353 -6.20 7.26 16.19
C ARG A 353 -6.04 7.52 17.69
N SER A 354 -7.13 7.88 18.39
CA SER A 354 -7.08 8.11 19.85
C SER A 354 -6.65 6.85 20.60
N TYR A 355 -7.15 5.69 20.19
CA TYR A 355 -6.74 4.39 20.74
C TYR A 355 -5.26 4.12 20.45
N GLU A 356 -4.84 4.30 19.21
CA GLU A 356 -3.45 4.07 18.81
C GLU A 356 -2.50 5.01 19.55
N ARG A 357 -2.92 6.26 19.80
CA ARG A 357 -2.13 7.22 20.59
C ARG A 357 -1.95 6.74 22.03
N LYS A 358 -2.99 6.17 22.64
CA LYS A 358 -2.93 5.59 24.01
C LYS A 358 -1.82 4.53 24.10
N TYR A 359 -1.58 3.76 23.04
CA TYR A 359 -0.58 2.70 23.01
C TYR A 359 0.75 3.15 22.42
N GLY A 360 0.95 4.45 22.18
CA GLY A 360 2.21 4.97 21.66
C GLY A 360 2.47 4.63 20.21
N ARG A 361 1.42 4.37 19.42
CA ARG A 361 1.55 3.93 18.03
C ARG A 361 1.13 5.02 17.02
N VAL A 362 1.20 6.29 17.42
CA VAL A 362 0.96 7.43 16.52
C VAL A 362 2.25 8.26 16.49
N PRO A 363 3.11 8.05 15.50
CA PRO A 363 4.35 8.82 15.41
C PRO A 363 4.10 10.28 15.04
N LYS A 364 5.10 11.11 15.33
CA LYS A 364 5.10 12.53 14.96
C LYS A 364 6.25 12.81 14.01
N LEU A 365 6.04 13.76 13.13
CA LEU A 365 7.03 14.22 12.16
C LEU A 365 7.25 15.71 12.36
N ALA A 366 8.48 16.10 12.67
CA ALA A 366 8.84 17.50 12.90
C ALA A 366 8.76 18.32 11.62
N PRO A 367 8.59 19.66 11.73
CA PRO A 367 8.53 20.54 10.55
C PRO A 367 9.72 20.34 9.62
N GLY A 368 9.45 20.23 8.33
CA GLY A 368 10.47 20.09 7.28
C GLY A 368 11.10 18.68 7.22
N LYS A 369 10.71 17.77 8.08
CA LYS A 369 11.29 16.41 8.08
C LYS A 369 10.52 15.47 7.17
N THR A 370 11.24 14.44 6.71
CA THR A 370 10.72 13.40 5.82
C THR A 370 10.92 12.03 6.45
N ARG A 371 9.94 11.18 6.26
CA ARG A 371 9.97 9.78 6.71
C ARG A 371 9.81 8.88 5.49
N SER A 372 10.67 7.88 5.37
CA SER A 372 10.65 6.94 4.23
C SER A 372 9.96 5.64 4.60
N PHE A 373 9.31 5.02 3.62
CA PHE A 373 8.65 3.72 3.74
C PHE A 373 8.97 2.88 2.50
N ASP A 374 9.57 1.72 2.71
CA ASP A 374 10.00 0.85 1.62
C ASP A 374 9.38 -0.54 1.80
N LEU A 375 8.73 -1.04 0.73
CA LEU A 375 8.17 -2.39 0.71
C LEU A 375 8.65 -3.07 -0.58
N GLU A 376 9.09 -4.31 -0.43
CA GLU A 376 9.49 -5.14 -1.57
C GLU A 376 8.50 -6.29 -1.71
N PHE A 377 8.07 -6.52 -2.93
CA PHE A 377 7.12 -7.59 -3.26
C PHE A 377 7.76 -8.52 -4.28
N LYS A 378 7.55 -9.82 -4.08
CA LYS A 378 7.99 -10.82 -5.06
C LYS A 378 6.84 -11.79 -5.32
N VAL A 379 6.43 -11.88 -6.59
CA VAL A 379 5.41 -12.84 -7.01
C VAL A 379 6.08 -14.20 -7.22
N LEU A 380 5.52 -15.24 -6.61
CA LEU A 380 6.06 -16.60 -6.64
C LEU A 380 5.19 -17.44 -7.59
N GLY A 381 5.77 -17.84 -8.69
CA GLY A 381 5.04 -18.50 -9.77
C GLY A 381 5.12 -20.03 -9.78
N ASN A 382 5.80 -20.63 -8.80
CA ASN A 382 5.95 -22.08 -8.75
C ASN A 382 6.24 -22.56 -7.34
N LYS A 383 6.15 -23.88 -7.15
CA LYS A 383 6.27 -24.54 -5.85
C LYS A 383 7.66 -24.36 -5.21
N GLU A 384 8.71 -24.35 -6.01
CA GLU A 384 10.08 -24.21 -5.48
C GLU A 384 10.31 -22.80 -4.91
N ASP A 385 9.82 -21.78 -5.60
CA ASP A 385 9.88 -20.41 -5.09
C ASP A 385 9.12 -20.27 -3.77
N VAL A 386 7.92 -20.85 -3.69
CA VAL A 386 7.10 -20.84 -2.45
C VAL A 386 7.83 -21.57 -1.32
N LYS A 387 8.39 -22.72 -1.58
CA LYS A 387 9.16 -23.48 -0.60
C LYS A 387 10.34 -22.65 -0.08
N THR A 388 11.10 -22.10 -0.96
CA THR A 388 12.23 -21.24 -0.61
C THR A 388 11.85 -20.05 0.27
N UNK A 389 10.93 -19.30 0.04
CA UNK A 389 10.46 -18.25 0.71
C UNK A 389 9.96 -18.63 1.93
N SER A 390 9.20 -19.84 2.07
CA SER A 390 8.72 -20.41 3.35
C SER A 390 9.84 -20.73 4.32
N GLU A 391 10.89 -21.34 3.81
CA GLU A 391 12.04 -21.71 4.65
C GLU A 391 12.76 -20.49 5.24
N VAL A 392 12.85 -19.40 4.49
CA VAL A 392 13.43 -18.14 4.98
C VAL A 392 12.62 -17.63 6.18
N ILE A 393 11.30 -17.57 6.06
CA ILE A 393 10.43 -17.08 7.13
C ILE A 393 10.49 -18.02 8.35
N LYS A 394 10.45 -19.32 8.13
CA LYS A 394 10.55 -20.32 9.22
C LYS A 394 11.90 -20.21 9.95
N LYS A 395 12.98 -20.03 9.21
CA LYS A 395 14.31 -19.85 9.80
C LYS A 395 14.37 -18.56 10.62
N LEU A 396 13.76 -17.49 10.14
CA LEU A 396 13.67 -16.23 10.87
C LEU A 396 12.85 -16.41 12.17
N GLN A 397 11.74 -17.13 12.12
CA GLN A 397 10.95 -17.42 13.33
C GLN A 397 11.79 -18.19 14.36
N GLY A 398 12.54 -19.18 13.90
CA GLY A 398 13.34 -20.03 14.79
C GLY A 398 12.48 -21.09 15.48
N THR A 399 13.00 -21.62 16.59
CA THR A 399 12.35 -22.72 17.32
C THR A 399 11.27 -22.26 18.29
N VAL A 400 11.28 -20.96 18.66
CA VAL A 400 10.31 -20.39 19.61
C VAL A 400 9.24 -19.65 18.81
N GLY A 401 8.00 -20.06 18.94
CA GLY A 401 6.86 -19.39 18.30
C GLY A 401 6.56 -18.03 18.94
N PRO A 402 5.67 -17.26 18.34
CA PRO A 402 5.27 -15.99 18.94
C PRO A 402 4.44 -16.18 20.22
N GLU A 403 4.46 -15.17 21.09
CA GLU A 403 3.48 -15.08 22.17
C GLU A 403 2.07 -14.92 21.54
N ILE A 404 1.14 -15.79 21.89
CA ILE A 404 -0.25 -15.70 21.43
C ILE A 404 -1.08 -15.13 22.59
N GLN A 405 -1.50 -13.89 22.49
CA GLN A 405 -2.41 -13.28 23.46
C GLN A 405 -3.82 -13.73 23.13
N LYS A 406 -4.53 -14.28 24.11
CA LYS A 406 -5.87 -14.88 23.89
C LYS A 406 -7.00 -13.85 23.93
N GLN A 407 -6.75 -12.66 24.44
CA GLN A 407 -7.75 -11.61 24.58
C GLN A 407 -7.28 -10.32 23.89
N PRO A 408 -8.20 -9.48 23.42
CA PRO A 408 -7.84 -8.16 22.88
C PRO A 408 -7.10 -7.30 23.91
N GLU A 409 -6.40 -6.27 23.44
CA GLU A 409 -5.88 -5.21 24.30
C GLU A 409 -7.05 -4.43 24.90
N GLU A 410 -6.93 -3.99 26.16
CA GLU A 410 -7.97 -3.22 26.88
C GLU A 410 -8.00 -1.74 26.45
#